data_d333afae502aeeceef78368f89fb58c2
#
_entry.id   d333afae502aeeceef78368f89fb58c2
#
_cell.length_a   1.000
_cell.length_b   1.000
_cell.length_c   1.000
_cell.angle_alpha   90.00
_cell.angle_beta   90.00
_cell.angle_gamma   90.00
#
_symmetry.space_group_name_H-M   'P 1'
#
loop_
_entity.id
_entity.type
_entity.pdbx_description
1 polymer ?
#
loop_
_entity_poly.entity_id
_entity_poly.type
_entity_poly.pdbx_seq_one_letter_code
_entity_poly.pdbx_strand_id
1 'polypeptide(L)'
;MAILKVPVRWYRGTGYYEGKEQGDGHAYADLEIELERTAFMVVDSDCGAGNEYVENGIAPALKAARAAGMHVIFIHNDFSLADEPGSIKRELHGTRWGNAEAAHRPPPARTPHQPRYSPSIQPLPHEPDFPKREWSGFHETHVDYHLRCYDIKTLIATGFSQRACLYQTLAGAVEHNYRVILLRDCTFSSEYPDTLDPSLPEGGWLRKIMFRNFEHIIGYTSTSAEFAAACKAYAKS
;
A
#
# COMPACT_ATOMS: atom_id res chain seq x y z
N MET A 1 9.72 -25.59 0.81
CA MET A 1 9.16 -24.22 0.75
C MET A 1 9.83 -23.49 -0.40
N ALA A 2 9.03 -22.85 -1.20
CA ALA A 2 9.50 -22.12 -2.37
C ALA A 2 10.01 -20.74 -1.94
N ILE A 3 11.27 -20.44 -2.25
CA ILE A 3 11.93 -19.17 -1.89
C ILE A 3 11.99 -18.24 -3.08
N LEU A 4 11.43 -17.06 -2.92
CA LEU A 4 11.52 -15.96 -3.87
C LEU A 4 12.58 -14.97 -3.39
N LYS A 5 13.53 -14.59 -4.27
CA LYS A 5 14.55 -13.56 -3.98
C LYS A 5 14.13 -12.25 -4.61
N VAL A 6 13.71 -11.30 -3.77
CA VAL A 6 13.24 -9.99 -4.22
C VAL A 6 14.31 -8.95 -3.95
N PRO A 7 14.83 -8.25 -4.98
CA PRO A 7 15.71 -7.09 -4.76
C PRO A 7 14.95 -6.00 -3.99
N VAL A 8 15.52 -5.57 -2.88
CA VAL A 8 14.91 -4.56 -2.03
C VAL A 8 15.91 -3.48 -1.63
N ARG A 9 15.37 -2.32 -1.29
CA ARG A 9 16.12 -1.28 -0.61
C ARG A 9 15.40 -0.81 0.66
N TRP A 10 16.16 -0.26 1.58
CA TRP A 10 15.67 0.45 2.77
C TRP A 10 16.59 1.63 3.08
N TYR A 11 16.16 2.50 3.98
CA TYR A 11 16.97 3.62 4.40
C TYR A 11 17.57 3.41 5.79
N ARG A 12 18.89 3.53 5.90
CA ARG A 12 19.61 3.52 7.19
C ARG A 12 19.76 4.97 7.64
N GLY A 13 19.22 5.30 8.81
CA GLY A 13 19.45 6.56 9.47
C GLY A 13 20.26 6.34 10.75
N THR A 14 21.32 7.07 10.92
CA THR A 14 22.22 6.96 12.08
C THR A 14 21.94 7.98 13.17
N GLY A 15 20.99 8.90 12.94
CA GLY A 15 20.72 10.05 13.80
C GLY A 15 20.42 9.76 15.28
N TYR A 16 20.32 8.49 15.67
CA TYR A 16 20.07 8.08 17.07
C TYR A 16 21.28 7.40 17.75
N TYR A 17 22.37 7.16 17.01
CA TYR A 17 23.53 6.44 17.57
C TYR A 17 24.78 7.31 17.41
N GLU A 18 25.21 7.92 18.52
CA GLU A 18 26.43 8.71 18.58
C GLU A 18 27.67 7.94 18.07
N GLY A 19 28.43 8.56 17.21
CA GLY A 19 29.79 8.12 16.86
C GLY A 19 29.95 7.19 15.68
N LYS A 20 28.92 6.99 14.82
CA LYS A 20 29.06 6.22 13.58
C LYS A 20 28.66 7.06 12.36
N GLU A 21 29.60 7.78 11.80
CA GLU A 21 29.47 8.49 10.52
C GLU A 21 29.28 7.55 9.30
N GLN A 22 29.30 6.23 9.51
CA GLN A 22 29.13 5.25 8.45
C GLN A 22 27.72 4.69 8.47
N GLY A 23 26.88 5.15 7.54
CA GLY A 23 25.67 4.39 7.29
C GLY A 23 24.41 5.11 6.90
N ASP A 24 24.40 6.44 6.82
CA ASP A 24 23.25 7.15 6.27
C ASP A 24 23.12 6.90 4.77
N GLY A 25 21.92 6.56 4.35
CA GLY A 25 21.63 6.32 2.95
C GLY A 25 20.87 5.03 2.67
N HIS A 26 20.60 4.77 1.41
CA HIS A 26 19.98 3.53 1.01
C HIS A 26 20.94 2.34 1.12
N ALA A 27 20.41 1.25 1.68
CA ALA A 27 21.01 -0.06 1.63
C ALA A 27 20.17 -0.99 0.74
N TYR A 28 20.79 -2.02 0.17
CA TYR A 28 20.20 -2.92 -0.81
C TYR A 28 20.53 -4.37 -0.48
N ALA A 29 19.60 -5.27 -0.75
CA ALA A 29 19.81 -6.71 -0.65
C ALA A 29 18.80 -7.48 -1.52
N ASP A 30 19.12 -8.74 -1.78
CA ASP A 30 18.13 -9.72 -2.24
C ASP A 30 17.48 -10.35 -1.00
N LEU A 31 16.22 -10.01 -0.76
CA LEU A 31 15.47 -10.53 0.38
C LEU A 31 14.82 -11.86 0.02
N GLU A 32 15.16 -12.89 0.77
CA GLU A 32 14.54 -14.21 0.65
C GLU A 32 13.17 -14.23 1.37
N ILE A 33 12.11 -14.56 0.63
CA ILE A 33 10.75 -14.68 1.17
C ILE A 33 10.14 -16.01 0.75
N GLU A 34 9.35 -16.60 1.64
CA GLU A 34 8.60 -17.84 1.37
C GLU A 34 7.35 -17.50 0.56
N LEU A 35 7.24 -18.04 -0.66
CA LEU A 35 6.13 -17.72 -1.58
C LEU A 35 4.77 -18.02 -0.96
N GLU A 36 4.62 -19.21 -0.35
CA GLU A 36 3.37 -19.67 0.25
C GLU A 36 2.94 -18.83 1.47
N ARG A 37 3.89 -18.10 2.06
CA ARG A 37 3.68 -17.21 3.22
C ARG A 37 3.71 -15.74 2.84
N THR A 38 3.55 -15.43 1.55
CA THR A 38 3.56 -14.08 1.01
C THR A 38 2.24 -13.77 0.32
N ALA A 39 1.65 -12.61 0.63
CA ALA A 39 0.48 -12.11 -0.07
C ALA A 39 0.82 -10.84 -0.87
N PHE A 40 0.21 -10.73 -2.06
CA PHE A 40 0.18 -9.51 -2.85
C PHE A 40 -1.06 -8.70 -2.48
N MET A 41 -0.86 -7.48 -2.03
CA MET A 41 -1.93 -6.63 -1.50
C MET A 41 -2.13 -5.39 -2.36
N VAL A 42 -3.36 -5.18 -2.80
CA VAL A 42 -3.78 -4.02 -3.60
C VAL A 42 -4.68 -3.14 -2.76
N VAL A 43 -4.25 -1.92 -2.45
CA VAL A 43 -4.95 -0.99 -1.55
C VAL A 43 -5.54 0.17 -2.35
N ASP A 44 -6.85 0.41 -2.21
CA ASP A 44 -7.57 1.58 -2.77
C ASP A 44 -7.23 1.89 -4.23
N SER A 45 -7.20 0.86 -5.07
CA SER A 45 -6.88 1.00 -6.50
C SER A 45 -8.13 0.94 -7.40
N ASP A 46 -9.31 1.16 -6.81
CA ASP A 46 -10.61 1.20 -7.47
C ASP A 46 -10.91 2.55 -8.16
N CYS A 47 -9.89 3.13 -8.79
CA CYS A 47 -9.96 4.42 -9.49
C CYS A 47 -10.42 4.32 -10.96
N GLY A 48 -10.86 3.13 -11.40
CA GLY A 48 -11.26 2.88 -12.77
C GLY A 48 -10.09 2.70 -13.74
N ALA A 49 -10.39 2.69 -15.04
CA ALA A 49 -9.40 2.51 -16.09
C ALA A 49 -8.59 3.80 -16.36
N GLY A 50 -7.38 3.65 -16.90
CA GLY A 50 -6.56 4.76 -17.42
C GLY A 50 -5.62 5.41 -16.41
N ASN A 51 -5.55 4.91 -15.18
CA ASN A 51 -4.53 5.36 -14.22
C ASN A 51 -3.18 4.73 -14.58
N GLU A 52 -2.17 5.57 -14.87
CA GLU A 52 -0.86 5.10 -15.31
C GLU A 52 -0.12 4.23 -14.28
N TYR A 53 -0.26 4.51 -13.00
CA TYR A 53 0.35 3.70 -11.92
C TYR A 53 -0.33 2.32 -11.80
N VAL A 54 -1.62 2.25 -12.14
CA VAL A 54 -2.34 0.98 -12.23
C VAL A 54 -1.86 0.20 -13.46
N GLU A 55 -1.91 0.82 -14.63
CA GLU A 55 -1.68 0.10 -15.89
C GLU A 55 -0.19 -0.29 -16.08
N ASN A 56 0.74 0.60 -15.70
CA ASN A 56 2.17 0.41 -15.92
C ASN A 56 2.90 -0.18 -14.71
N GLY A 57 2.31 -0.11 -13.51
CA GLY A 57 2.91 -0.58 -12.27
C GLY A 57 2.17 -1.77 -11.66
N ILE A 58 0.96 -1.54 -11.16
CA ILE A 58 0.21 -2.56 -10.40
C ILE A 58 -0.16 -3.76 -11.27
N ALA A 59 -0.70 -3.53 -12.48
CA ALA A 59 -1.18 -4.60 -13.35
C ALA A 59 -0.09 -5.60 -13.74
N PRO A 60 1.11 -5.20 -14.21
CA PRO A 60 2.19 -6.15 -14.49
C PRO A 60 2.70 -6.87 -13.24
N ALA A 61 2.78 -6.19 -12.09
CA ALA A 61 3.18 -6.81 -10.82
C ALA A 61 2.15 -7.84 -10.33
N LEU A 62 0.86 -7.49 -10.35
CA LEU A 62 -0.24 -8.40 -10.01
C LEU A 62 -0.27 -9.63 -10.93
N LYS A 63 -0.07 -9.42 -12.24
CA LYS A 63 0.05 -10.53 -13.20
C LYS A 63 1.18 -11.48 -12.85
N ALA A 64 2.33 -10.94 -12.44
CA ALA A 64 3.49 -11.74 -12.02
C ALA A 64 3.21 -12.50 -10.71
N ALA A 65 2.59 -11.85 -9.71
CA ALA A 65 2.17 -12.48 -8.46
C ALA A 65 1.20 -13.64 -8.70
N ARG A 66 0.18 -13.44 -9.53
CA ARG A 66 -0.79 -14.49 -9.92
C ARG A 66 -0.11 -15.65 -10.64
N ALA A 67 0.80 -15.35 -11.58
CA ALA A 67 1.55 -16.39 -12.31
C ALA A 67 2.48 -17.21 -11.41
N ALA A 68 2.98 -16.64 -10.32
CA ALA A 68 3.77 -17.33 -9.30
C ALA A 68 2.90 -18.11 -8.30
N GLY A 69 1.58 -17.99 -8.34
CA GLY A 69 0.66 -18.62 -7.39
C GLY A 69 0.61 -17.95 -6.01
N MET A 70 0.99 -16.67 -5.95
CA MET A 70 0.97 -15.91 -4.70
C MET A 70 -0.47 -15.63 -4.25
N HIS A 71 -0.71 -15.64 -2.93
CA HIS A 71 -1.98 -15.20 -2.37
C HIS A 71 -2.23 -13.73 -2.68
N VAL A 72 -3.42 -13.39 -3.20
CA VAL A 72 -3.76 -12.01 -3.59
C VAL A 72 -4.96 -11.53 -2.78
N ILE A 73 -4.87 -10.32 -2.25
CA ILE A 73 -5.96 -9.64 -1.55
C ILE A 73 -6.13 -8.22 -2.05
N PHE A 74 -7.37 -7.73 -1.99
CA PHE A 74 -7.73 -6.35 -2.28
C PHE A 74 -8.30 -5.69 -1.03
N ILE A 75 -8.12 -4.38 -0.92
CA ILE A 75 -8.70 -3.56 0.14
C ILE A 75 -9.21 -2.29 -0.51
N HIS A 76 -10.46 -1.92 -0.25
CA HIS A 76 -11.07 -0.69 -0.77
C HIS A 76 -11.76 0.13 0.32
N ASN A 77 -11.93 1.43 0.07
CA ASN A 77 -12.70 2.28 0.95
C ASN A 77 -14.20 2.00 0.80
N ASP A 78 -14.89 1.74 1.88
CA ASP A 78 -16.35 1.83 1.94
C ASP A 78 -16.76 2.95 2.90
N PHE A 79 -16.93 4.14 2.37
CA PHE A 79 -17.33 5.31 3.15
C PHE A 79 -18.74 5.20 3.71
N SER A 80 -19.57 4.28 3.21
CA SER A 80 -20.87 3.99 3.82
C SER A 80 -20.74 3.44 5.24
N LEU A 81 -19.57 2.87 5.58
CA LEU A 81 -19.26 2.33 6.90
C LEU A 81 -18.68 3.39 7.87
N ALA A 82 -18.29 4.58 7.36
CA ALA A 82 -17.42 5.50 8.09
C ALA A 82 -18.16 6.58 8.91
N ASP A 83 -19.42 6.88 8.62
CA ASP A 83 -20.02 8.15 9.06
C ASP A 83 -21.14 7.97 10.08
N GLU A 84 -20.74 7.85 11.37
CA GLU A 84 -21.70 8.04 12.46
C GLU A 84 -21.89 9.55 12.77
N PRO A 85 -23.12 9.98 13.12
CA PRO A 85 -23.36 11.34 13.63
C PRO A 85 -22.45 11.61 14.83
N GLY A 86 -21.78 12.76 14.84
CA GLY A 86 -20.84 13.13 15.91
C GLY A 86 -19.42 12.58 15.76
N SER A 87 -19.09 11.94 14.63
CA SER A 87 -17.72 11.52 14.33
C SER A 87 -16.80 12.74 14.15
N ILE A 88 -15.71 12.79 14.91
CA ILE A 88 -14.65 13.81 14.76
C ILE A 88 -14.02 13.76 13.37
N LYS A 89 -13.91 12.57 12.80
CA LYS A 89 -13.43 12.39 11.41
C LYS A 89 -14.31 13.13 10.41
N ARG A 90 -15.63 13.08 10.60
CA ARG A 90 -16.60 13.80 9.77
C ARG A 90 -16.47 15.33 9.91
N GLU A 91 -16.28 15.80 11.14
CA GLU A 91 -16.00 17.22 11.41
C GLU A 91 -14.72 17.67 10.70
N LEU A 92 -13.62 16.93 10.84
CA LEU A 92 -12.34 17.22 10.18
C LEU A 92 -12.45 17.21 8.66
N HIS A 93 -13.18 16.28 8.07
CA HIS A 93 -13.40 16.23 6.63
C HIS A 93 -14.23 17.42 6.15
N GLY A 94 -15.31 17.77 6.85
CA GLY A 94 -16.11 18.94 6.55
C GLY A 94 -15.27 20.22 6.53
N THR A 95 -14.45 20.42 7.55
CA THR A 95 -13.55 21.57 7.67
C THR A 95 -12.52 21.63 6.54
N ARG A 96 -11.85 20.53 6.24
CA ARG A 96 -10.83 20.45 5.18
C ARG A 96 -11.37 20.77 3.78
N TRP A 97 -12.62 20.40 3.52
CA TRP A 97 -13.19 20.50 2.17
C TRP A 97 -14.08 21.73 2.03
N GLY A 98 -13.98 22.66 2.98
CA GLY A 98 -14.74 23.91 2.96
C GLY A 98 -16.25 23.75 3.16
N ASN A 99 -16.67 22.60 3.69
CA ASN A 99 -18.08 22.27 3.90
C ASN A 99 -18.35 21.91 5.37
N ALA A 100 -18.04 22.85 6.26
CA ALA A 100 -18.28 22.68 7.71
C ALA A 100 -19.74 22.34 8.05
N GLU A 101 -20.70 22.85 7.27
CA GLU A 101 -22.11 22.50 7.44
C GLU A 101 -22.43 21.05 7.15
N ALA A 102 -21.68 20.39 6.25
CA ALA A 102 -21.87 18.98 5.95
C ALA A 102 -21.51 18.08 7.14
N ALA A 103 -20.63 18.54 8.02
CA ALA A 103 -20.28 17.82 9.25
C ALA A 103 -21.47 17.66 10.21
N HIS A 104 -22.42 18.58 10.16
CA HIS A 104 -23.60 18.62 11.03
C HIS A 104 -24.88 18.06 10.38
N ARG A 105 -24.82 17.72 9.08
CA ARG A 105 -25.96 17.10 8.40
C ARG A 105 -26.03 15.61 8.71
N PRO A 106 -27.23 15.02 8.78
CA PRO A 106 -27.36 13.57 8.81
C PRO A 106 -26.60 12.98 7.61
N PRO A 107 -25.90 11.84 7.78
CA PRO A 107 -25.30 11.17 6.64
C PRO A 107 -26.37 10.81 5.61
N PRO A 108 -26.08 10.90 4.32
CA PRO A 108 -26.99 10.37 3.30
C PRO A 108 -27.23 8.88 3.57
N ALA A 109 -28.36 8.36 3.07
CA ALA A 109 -28.63 6.93 3.16
C ALA A 109 -27.43 6.12 2.68
N ARG A 110 -26.95 5.20 3.51
CA ARG A 110 -25.74 4.43 3.25
C ARG A 110 -26.01 3.45 2.10
N THR A 111 -25.38 3.68 0.98
CA THR A 111 -25.28 2.71 -0.11
C THR A 111 -23.91 2.07 -0.04
N PRO A 112 -23.79 0.74 0.05
CA PRO A 112 -22.49 0.06 0.00
C PRO A 112 -21.70 0.52 -1.22
N HIS A 113 -20.43 0.81 -1.03
CA HIS A 113 -19.53 1.18 -2.11
C HIS A 113 -19.34 -0.02 -3.04
N GLN A 114 -19.41 0.23 -4.33
CA GLN A 114 -19.08 -0.76 -5.35
C GLN A 114 -17.73 -0.35 -5.98
N PRO A 115 -16.62 -1.03 -5.64
CA PRO A 115 -15.32 -0.68 -6.17
C PRO A 115 -15.27 -0.86 -7.69
N ARG A 116 -14.64 0.10 -8.39
CA ARG A 116 -14.48 0.08 -9.85
C ARG A 116 -13.01 -0.09 -10.20
N TYR A 117 -12.58 -1.33 -10.25
CA TYR A 117 -11.24 -1.66 -10.69
C TYR A 117 -11.07 -1.51 -12.20
N SER A 118 -9.85 -1.18 -12.64
CA SER A 118 -9.49 -1.34 -14.05
C SER A 118 -9.59 -2.82 -14.46
N PRO A 119 -9.99 -3.13 -15.70
CA PRO A 119 -10.00 -4.51 -16.20
C PRO A 119 -8.67 -5.23 -16.02
N SER A 120 -7.55 -4.51 -16.05
CA SER A 120 -6.19 -5.05 -15.88
C SER A 120 -5.89 -5.58 -14.47
N ILE A 121 -6.60 -5.09 -13.45
CA ILE A 121 -6.41 -5.48 -12.04
C ILE A 121 -7.70 -6.01 -11.38
N GLN A 122 -8.71 -6.37 -12.18
CA GLN A 122 -9.96 -6.89 -11.64
C GLN A 122 -9.71 -8.08 -10.70
N PRO A 123 -10.26 -8.08 -9.45
CA PRO A 123 -10.18 -9.23 -8.57
C PRO A 123 -10.75 -10.49 -9.20
N LEU A 124 -10.09 -11.62 -9.00
CA LEU A 124 -10.60 -12.93 -9.39
C LEU A 124 -11.59 -13.46 -8.34
N PRO A 125 -12.51 -14.39 -8.67
CA PRO A 125 -13.55 -14.87 -7.75
C PRO A 125 -13.04 -15.44 -6.42
N HIS A 126 -11.79 -15.89 -6.36
CA HIS A 126 -11.16 -16.44 -5.16
C HIS A 126 -10.24 -15.43 -4.43
N GLU A 127 -10.09 -14.23 -4.97
CA GLU A 127 -9.31 -13.17 -4.36
C GLU A 127 -10.23 -12.28 -3.53
N PRO A 128 -10.07 -12.26 -2.20
CA PRO A 128 -10.94 -11.46 -1.35
C PRO A 128 -10.69 -9.98 -1.53
N ASP A 129 -11.77 -9.20 -1.42
CA ASP A 129 -11.76 -7.75 -1.45
C ASP A 129 -12.42 -7.23 -0.17
N PHE A 130 -11.63 -6.58 0.69
CA PHE A 130 -12.02 -6.16 2.02
C PHE A 130 -12.45 -4.70 2.05
N PRO A 131 -13.70 -4.39 2.42
CA PRO A 131 -14.09 -3.01 2.67
C PRO A 131 -13.47 -2.50 3.98
N LYS A 132 -13.00 -1.27 3.96
CA LYS A 132 -12.54 -0.56 5.15
C LYS A 132 -13.23 0.80 5.30
N ARG A 133 -13.49 1.19 6.52
CA ARG A 133 -14.08 2.50 6.87
C ARG A 133 -13.04 3.52 7.31
N GLU A 134 -11.85 3.07 7.68
CA GLU A 134 -10.76 3.91 8.15
C GLU A 134 -9.60 3.95 7.17
N TRP A 135 -8.60 4.76 7.45
CA TRP A 135 -7.42 4.84 6.59
C TRP A 135 -6.66 3.52 6.50
N SER A 136 -6.51 2.82 7.64
CA SER A 136 -5.81 1.53 7.71
C SER A 136 -6.74 0.38 7.32
N GLY A 137 -6.26 -0.48 6.44
CA GLY A 137 -6.90 -1.75 6.10
C GLY A 137 -6.88 -2.77 7.25
N PHE A 138 -6.08 -2.52 8.31
CA PHE A 138 -6.03 -3.39 9.49
C PHE A 138 -6.94 -2.92 10.64
N HIS A 139 -7.52 -1.71 10.53
CA HIS A 139 -8.38 -1.17 11.59
C HIS A 139 -9.80 -1.68 11.43
N GLU A 140 -10.26 -2.50 12.38
CA GLU A 140 -11.61 -3.07 12.44
C GLU A 140 -12.08 -3.75 11.14
N THR A 141 -11.17 -4.47 10.49
CA THR A 141 -11.45 -5.29 9.31
C THR A 141 -11.10 -6.75 9.56
N HIS A 142 -11.45 -7.62 8.61
CA HIS A 142 -11.07 -9.03 8.66
C HIS A 142 -9.71 -9.33 7.99
N VAL A 143 -8.97 -8.33 7.52
CA VAL A 143 -7.69 -8.52 6.80
C VAL A 143 -6.68 -9.31 7.62
N ASP A 144 -6.40 -8.91 8.86
CA ASP A 144 -5.44 -9.61 9.72
C ASP A 144 -5.88 -11.05 10.02
N TYR A 145 -7.16 -11.26 10.34
CA TYR A 145 -7.69 -12.60 10.56
C TYR A 145 -7.50 -13.49 9.33
N HIS A 146 -7.83 -12.97 8.15
CA HIS A 146 -7.67 -13.69 6.88
C HIS A 146 -6.21 -14.06 6.62
N LEU A 147 -5.30 -13.09 6.71
CA LEU A 147 -3.87 -13.32 6.48
C LEU A 147 -3.27 -14.37 7.45
N ARG A 148 -3.70 -14.37 8.69
CA ARG A 148 -3.27 -15.39 9.68
C ARG A 148 -3.81 -16.77 9.37
N CYS A 149 -5.04 -16.89 8.86
CA CYS A 149 -5.60 -18.18 8.43
C CYS A 149 -4.80 -18.83 7.30
N TYR A 150 -4.12 -18.03 6.47
CA TYR A 150 -3.25 -18.48 5.39
C TYR A 150 -1.76 -18.48 5.78
N ASP A 151 -1.44 -18.32 7.06
CA ASP A 151 -0.07 -18.23 7.59
C ASP A 151 0.83 -17.23 6.86
N ILE A 152 0.25 -16.13 6.37
CA ILE A 152 0.99 -15.07 5.68
C ILE A 152 1.91 -14.35 6.67
N LYS A 153 3.13 -14.05 6.23
CA LYS A 153 4.16 -13.33 7.01
C LYS A 153 4.72 -12.12 6.26
N THR A 154 4.60 -12.10 4.94
CA THR A 154 5.14 -11.05 4.09
C THR A 154 4.06 -10.49 3.18
N LEU A 155 4.03 -9.17 3.03
CA LEU A 155 3.12 -8.46 2.15
C LEU A 155 3.90 -7.72 1.07
N ILE A 156 3.61 -8.02 -0.20
CA ILE A 156 4.01 -7.20 -1.34
C ILE A 156 2.89 -6.21 -1.57
N ALA A 157 3.14 -4.93 -1.35
CA ALA A 157 2.11 -3.92 -1.26
C ALA A 157 2.12 -2.94 -2.44
N THR A 158 0.92 -2.59 -2.90
CA THR A 158 0.66 -1.63 -3.98
C THR A 158 -0.58 -0.81 -3.67
N GLY A 159 -0.80 0.27 -4.41
CA GLY A 159 -2.06 1.04 -4.35
C GLY A 159 -1.92 2.46 -3.80
N PHE A 160 -3.03 3.04 -3.36
CA PHE A 160 -3.14 4.47 -3.09
C PHE A 160 -3.70 4.77 -1.69
N SER A 161 -3.48 6.01 -1.19
CA SER A 161 -2.40 6.88 -1.60
C SER A 161 -1.21 6.69 -0.66
N GLN A 162 0.00 6.92 -1.20
CA GLN A 162 1.26 6.79 -0.47
C GLN A 162 1.27 7.50 0.90
N ARG A 163 0.58 8.64 1.02
CA ARG A 163 0.56 9.47 2.25
C ARG A 163 -0.63 9.22 3.17
N ALA A 164 -1.58 8.37 2.78
CA ALA A 164 -2.84 8.16 3.51
C ALA A 164 -3.15 6.66 3.68
N CYS A 165 -4.13 6.15 2.95
CA CYS A 165 -4.63 4.78 3.15
C CYS A 165 -3.55 3.71 3.01
N LEU A 166 -2.72 3.80 1.97
CA LEU A 166 -1.63 2.85 1.80
C LEU A 166 -0.65 2.94 2.98
N TYR A 167 -0.14 4.15 3.31
CA TYR A 167 0.81 4.32 4.40
C TYR A 167 0.27 3.76 5.73
N GLN A 168 -0.97 4.13 6.09
CA GLN A 168 -1.56 3.68 7.35
C GLN A 168 -1.86 2.17 7.37
N THR A 169 -2.23 1.60 6.22
CA THR A 169 -2.39 0.15 6.09
C THR A 169 -1.06 -0.56 6.32
N LEU A 170 0.04 -0.04 5.76
CA LEU A 170 1.35 -0.67 5.89
C LEU A 170 1.96 -0.48 7.29
N ALA A 171 1.71 0.65 7.95
CA ALA A 171 2.04 0.83 9.37
C ALA A 171 1.27 -0.17 10.23
N GLY A 172 -0.04 -0.30 10.02
CA GLY A 172 -0.85 -1.32 10.70
C GLY A 172 -0.37 -2.75 10.44
N ALA A 173 0.08 -3.06 9.22
CA ALA A 173 0.65 -4.37 8.91
C ALA A 173 1.88 -4.69 9.77
N VAL A 174 2.78 -3.73 9.96
CA VAL A 174 3.98 -3.89 10.81
C VAL A 174 3.59 -4.05 12.28
N GLU A 175 2.60 -3.30 12.77
CA GLU A 175 2.07 -3.45 14.14
C GLU A 175 1.46 -4.84 14.38
N HIS A 176 0.94 -5.49 13.32
CA HIS A 176 0.47 -6.87 13.32
C HIS A 176 1.57 -7.91 12.99
N ASN A 177 2.84 -7.49 12.96
CA ASN A 177 4.01 -8.34 12.74
C ASN A 177 4.13 -8.94 11.34
N TYR A 178 3.68 -8.22 10.30
CA TYR A 178 3.96 -8.57 8.91
C TYR A 178 5.20 -7.84 8.40
N ARG A 179 6.03 -8.54 7.64
CA ARG A 179 7.07 -7.91 6.82
C ARG A 179 6.41 -7.24 5.62
N VAL A 180 6.84 -6.02 5.30
CA VAL A 180 6.25 -5.24 4.22
C VAL A 180 7.30 -4.90 3.17
N ILE A 181 6.96 -5.11 1.90
CA ILE A 181 7.72 -4.68 0.72
C ILE A 181 6.77 -3.84 -0.15
N LEU A 182 6.98 -2.54 -0.22
CA LEU A 182 6.21 -1.63 -1.08
C LEU A 182 6.82 -1.55 -2.47
N LEU A 183 6.02 -1.73 -3.53
CA LEU A 183 6.45 -1.46 -4.89
C LEU A 183 6.32 0.04 -5.19
N ARG A 184 7.48 0.73 -5.29
CA ARG A 184 7.55 2.21 -5.34
C ARG A 184 6.84 2.84 -6.53
N ASP A 185 6.88 2.18 -7.66
CA ASP A 185 6.25 2.58 -8.92
C ASP A 185 4.79 2.16 -9.04
N CYS A 186 4.26 1.49 -8.00
CA CYS A 186 2.86 1.06 -7.88
C CYS A 186 2.05 1.92 -6.90
N THR A 187 2.50 3.13 -6.62
CA THR A 187 1.81 4.07 -5.72
C THR A 187 2.05 5.52 -6.12
N PHE A 188 1.15 6.37 -5.67
CA PHE A 188 1.21 7.81 -5.92
C PHE A 188 0.54 8.61 -4.80
N SER A 189 1.02 9.84 -4.62
CA SER A 189 0.34 10.92 -3.91
C SER A 189 0.60 12.24 -4.61
N SER A 190 -0.41 13.07 -4.74
CA SER A 190 -0.21 14.45 -5.19
C SER A 190 0.59 15.23 -4.15
N GLU A 191 1.46 16.11 -4.64
CA GLU A 191 2.15 17.10 -3.79
C GLU A 191 1.19 18.21 -3.34
N TYR A 192 1.51 18.84 -2.23
CA TYR A 192 0.92 20.16 -1.91
C TYR A 192 1.62 21.24 -2.73
N PRO A 193 0.99 22.41 -2.97
CA PRO A 193 1.61 23.48 -3.73
C PRO A 193 2.99 23.93 -3.21
N ASP A 194 3.21 23.85 -1.91
CA ASP A 194 4.45 24.24 -1.22
C ASP A 194 5.48 23.09 -1.08
N THR A 195 5.11 21.88 -1.49
CA THR A 195 6.03 20.72 -1.51
C THR A 195 6.41 20.28 -2.92
N LEU A 196 5.81 20.87 -3.96
CA LEU A 196 6.10 20.56 -5.35
C LEU A 196 7.54 21.00 -5.72
N ASP A 197 8.32 20.05 -6.20
CA ASP A 197 9.69 20.28 -6.68
C ASP A 197 10.00 19.36 -7.86
N PRO A 198 9.83 19.84 -9.10
CA PRO A 198 10.07 19.04 -10.31
C PRO A 198 11.54 18.62 -10.51
N SER A 199 12.48 19.19 -9.75
CA SER A 199 13.89 18.77 -9.78
C SER A 199 14.14 17.45 -9.06
N LEU A 200 13.22 17.04 -8.18
CA LEU A 200 13.31 15.77 -7.48
C LEU A 200 12.73 14.62 -8.32
N PRO A 201 13.37 13.44 -8.30
CA PRO A 201 12.87 12.25 -9.03
C PRO A 201 11.44 11.86 -8.66
N GLU A 202 11.04 12.11 -7.42
CA GLU A 202 9.71 11.87 -6.91
C GLU A 202 8.71 12.96 -7.34
N GLY A 203 9.16 14.09 -7.90
CA GLY A 203 8.36 15.23 -8.30
C GLY A 203 8.01 16.19 -7.16
N GLY A 204 8.46 15.92 -5.93
CA GLY A 204 8.26 16.77 -4.77
C GLY A 204 8.75 16.22 -3.45
N TRP A 205 8.80 17.10 -2.47
CA TRP A 205 9.33 16.81 -1.14
C TRP A 205 8.43 15.88 -0.32
N LEU A 206 7.10 15.99 -0.47
CA LEU A 206 6.17 15.11 0.26
C LEU A 206 6.40 13.64 -0.10
N ARG A 207 6.41 13.32 -1.38
CA ARG A 207 6.62 11.94 -1.84
C ARG A 207 8.00 11.42 -1.46
N LYS A 208 9.04 12.26 -1.59
CA LYS A 208 10.40 11.93 -1.18
C LYS A 208 10.49 11.60 0.32
N ILE A 209 9.90 12.44 1.18
CA ILE A 209 9.91 12.24 2.63
C ILE A 209 9.09 10.99 3.00
N MET A 210 7.93 10.79 2.36
CA MET A 210 7.10 9.61 2.63
C MET A 210 7.81 8.31 2.27
N PHE A 211 8.52 8.21 1.14
CA PHE A 211 9.33 7.05 0.82
C PHE A 211 10.48 6.86 1.82
N ARG A 212 11.17 7.95 2.18
CA ARG A 212 12.23 7.90 3.15
C ARG A 212 11.76 7.37 4.51
N ASN A 213 10.64 7.92 4.99
CA ASN A 213 10.04 7.50 6.26
C ASN A 213 9.57 6.04 6.20
N PHE A 214 8.97 5.63 5.08
CA PHE A 214 8.58 4.24 4.87
C PHE A 214 9.79 3.30 4.93
N GLU A 215 10.84 3.60 4.17
CA GLU A 215 12.05 2.79 4.07
C GLU A 215 12.88 2.76 5.36
N HIS A 216 12.68 3.76 6.24
CA HIS A 216 13.39 3.84 7.51
C HIS A 216 12.70 3.09 8.65
N ILE A 217 11.37 3.13 8.74
CA ILE A 217 10.64 2.62 9.91
C ILE A 217 9.55 1.60 9.63
N ILE A 218 9.05 1.49 8.38
CA ILE A 218 7.94 0.57 8.06
C ILE A 218 8.46 -0.70 7.38
N GLY A 219 9.30 -0.57 6.34
CA GLY A 219 9.71 -1.76 5.62
C GLY A 219 10.62 -1.52 4.45
N TYR A 220 10.64 -2.49 3.58
CA TYR A 220 11.46 -2.50 2.38
C TYR A 220 10.67 -1.94 1.19
N THR A 221 11.41 -1.46 0.19
CA THR A 221 10.82 -1.12 -1.11
C THR A 221 11.50 -1.86 -2.25
N SER A 222 10.74 -2.12 -3.30
CA SER A 222 11.22 -2.68 -4.58
C SER A 222 10.54 -1.93 -5.73
N THR A 223 10.71 -2.37 -6.96
CA THR A 223 9.94 -1.92 -8.13
C THR A 223 9.10 -3.06 -8.69
N SER A 224 8.05 -2.73 -9.45
CA SER A 224 7.24 -3.73 -10.15
C SER A 224 8.08 -4.61 -11.09
N ALA A 225 9.06 -4.02 -11.77
CA ALA A 225 9.96 -4.72 -12.68
C ALA A 225 10.89 -5.71 -11.94
N GLU A 226 11.52 -5.29 -10.83
CA GLU A 226 12.36 -6.14 -9.98
C GLU A 226 11.56 -7.31 -9.40
N PHE A 227 10.37 -7.02 -8.87
CA PHE A 227 9.47 -8.04 -8.34
C PHE A 227 8.99 -9.03 -9.42
N ALA A 228 8.57 -8.54 -10.59
CA ALA A 228 8.15 -9.41 -11.70
C ALA A 228 9.30 -10.28 -12.22
N ALA A 229 10.54 -9.75 -12.25
CA ALA A 229 11.72 -10.54 -12.61
C ALA A 229 11.99 -11.66 -11.60
N ALA A 230 11.85 -11.38 -10.30
CA ALA A 230 11.98 -12.37 -9.24
C ALA A 230 10.94 -13.49 -9.38
N CYS A 231 9.65 -13.15 -9.60
CA CYS A 231 8.59 -14.13 -9.84
C CYS A 231 8.88 -15.01 -11.08
N LYS A 232 9.37 -14.40 -12.16
CA LYS A 232 9.72 -15.13 -13.39
C LYS A 232 10.93 -16.06 -13.23
N ALA A 233 11.92 -15.67 -12.44
CA ALA A 233 13.08 -16.52 -12.13
C ALA A 233 12.65 -17.74 -11.33
N TYR A 234 11.75 -17.57 -10.36
CA TYR A 234 11.16 -18.65 -9.58
C TYR A 234 10.39 -19.66 -10.45
N ALA A 235 9.56 -19.21 -11.38
CA ALA A 235 8.75 -20.08 -12.24
C ALA A 235 9.59 -20.98 -13.20
N LYS A 236 10.90 -20.73 -13.30
CA LYS A 236 11.85 -21.52 -14.13
C LYS A 236 12.72 -22.47 -13.31
N SER A 237 12.70 -22.37 -11.99
CA SER A 237 13.45 -23.22 -11.05
C SER A 237 12.63 -24.43 -10.63
#